data_5659d44a9cf7602d7a76260b6efcefa7
#
_entry.id   5659d44a9cf7602d7a76260b6efcefa7
#
_cell.length_a   1.000
_cell.length_b   1.000
_cell.length_c   1.000
_cell.angle_alpha   90.00
_cell.angle_beta   90.00
_cell.angle_gamma   90.00
#
_symmetry.space_group_name_H-M   'P 1'
#
loop_
_entity.id
_entity.type
_entity.pdbx_description
1 polymer ?
#
loop_
_entity_poly.entity_id
_entity_poly.type
_entity_poly.pdbx_seq_one_letter_code
_entity_poly.pdbx_strand_id
1 'polypeptide(L)'
;MGVHVALIVVFISSVIITRASDAFETASDYIGRNLTDGVKGATINAIGSSMPELFTTLIFLVVLNDADGFAGGIGTTAGSAIFNGMIIPALVGIVVITSRIAKNITLSRKVILRDGLSLIAAEIVLIFLLNSNELSAWHGVVLMTIYGLYVVLLLSSMSKNKTSELATEVSYTETADTEVSEQRKSIFKNVFLFAWIDLEAWIIGDKKLTQANAWVLLISSTLLTGLACHWLVESCIWLGSDTYEFAGFSLQGLGLPIYFLSVIIASAATSLPDTILSLKDAKKGNYNDAISNALGSNIFDICFALGLPLFLYSIVNGPITLSTEVAQNVSELRIFLVLLTIGSFFIFYFGRKFGLIKCILLLILYVIFVLFIVGDTLNWTIVD
;
A
#
# COMPACT_ATOMS: atom_id res chain seq x y z
N MET A 1 3.86 17.58 -24.30
CA MET A 1 5.23 17.19 -23.88
C MET A 1 5.36 17.13 -22.35
N GLY A 2 4.79 18.07 -21.60
CA GLY A 2 4.90 18.12 -20.14
C GLY A 2 4.29 16.91 -19.42
N VAL A 3 3.07 16.51 -19.78
CA VAL A 3 2.43 15.34 -19.17
C VAL A 3 3.30 14.06 -19.25
N HIS A 4 4.00 13.86 -20.37
CA HIS A 4 4.89 12.71 -20.52
C HIS A 4 6.08 12.76 -19.56
N VAL A 5 6.64 13.97 -19.33
CA VAL A 5 7.75 14.15 -18.37
C VAL A 5 7.28 13.78 -16.96
N ALA A 6 6.16 14.33 -16.51
CA ALA A 6 5.59 14.00 -15.20
C ALA A 6 5.32 12.49 -15.05
N LEU A 7 4.70 11.84 -16.05
CA LEU A 7 4.43 10.39 -16.02
C LEU A 7 5.71 9.56 -16.02
N ILE A 8 6.77 9.98 -16.71
CA ILE A 8 8.09 9.32 -16.65
C ILE A 8 8.66 9.41 -15.23
N VAL A 9 8.56 10.57 -14.58
CA VAL A 9 9.03 10.75 -13.21
C VAL A 9 8.20 9.92 -12.23
N VAL A 10 6.86 9.84 -12.39
CA VAL A 10 6.01 8.91 -11.63
C VAL A 10 6.52 7.48 -11.78
N PHE A 11 6.76 7.04 -13.01
CA PHE A 11 7.23 5.67 -13.27
C PHE A 11 8.59 5.40 -12.65
N ILE A 12 9.56 6.30 -12.81
CA ILE A 12 10.90 6.16 -12.21
C ILE A 12 10.80 6.14 -10.68
N SER A 13 10.02 7.06 -10.09
CA SER A 13 9.79 7.10 -8.64
C SER A 13 9.19 5.80 -8.13
N SER A 14 8.19 5.24 -8.82
CA SER A 14 7.55 3.97 -8.46
C SER A 14 8.55 2.80 -8.46
N VAL A 15 9.45 2.76 -9.45
CA VAL A 15 10.50 1.74 -9.52
C VAL A 15 11.49 1.90 -8.38
N ILE A 16 11.94 3.13 -8.09
CA ILE A 16 12.86 3.39 -6.97
C ILE A 16 12.21 3.04 -5.64
N ILE A 17 10.94 3.42 -5.42
CA ILE A 17 10.16 3.06 -4.22
C ILE A 17 10.16 1.55 -4.03
N THR A 18 9.84 0.79 -5.08
CA THR A 18 9.79 -0.67 -5.03
C THR A 18 11.14 -1.28 -4.67
N ARG A 19 12.23 -0.79 -5.27
CA ARG A 19 13.58 -1.30 -5.01
C ARG A 19 14.07 -0.93 -3.60
N ALA A 20 13.75 0.26 -3.15
CA ALA A 20 14.06 0.70 -1.80
C ALA A 20 13.28 -0.13 -0.77
N SER A 21 12.00 -0.43 -1.02
CA SER A 21 11.19 -1.29 -0.15
C SER A 21 11.72 -2.72 -0.08
N ASP A 22 12.17 -3.32 -1.20
CA ASP A 22 12.83 -4.64 -1.19
C ASP A 22 14.09 -4.63 -0.29
N ALA A 23 14.92 -3.60 -0.37
CA ALA A 23 16.11 -3.45 0.45
C ALA A 23 15.77 -3.21 1.94
N PHE A 24 14.71 -2.44 2.21
CA PHE A 24 14.17 -2.25 3.56
C PHE A 24 13.71 -3.58 4.15
N GLU A 25 12.95 -4.39 3.39
CA GLU A 25 12.50 -5.73 3.80
C GLU A 25 13.68 -6.62 4.19
N THR A 26 14.70 -6.71 3.33
CA THR A 26 15.92 -7.50 3.61
C THR A 26 16.61 -7.06 4.89
N ALA A 27 16.77 -5.75 5.10
CA ALA A 27 17.42 -5.20 6.28
C ALA A 27 16.61 -5.44 7.57
N SER A 28 15.31 -5.16 7.50
CA SER A 28 14.39 -5.31 8.63
C SER A 28 14.22 -6.76 9.02
N ASP A 29 14.22 -7.67 8.05
CA ASP A 29 14.21 -9.11 8.25
C ASP A 29 15.42 -9.59 9.03
N TYR A 30 16.59 -9.09 8.71
CA TYR A 30 17.81 -9.44 9.44
C TYR A 30 17.83 -8.85 10.85
N ILE A 31 17.43 -7.59 11.01
CA ILE A 31 17.36 -6.92 12.31
C ILE A 31 16.32 -7.61 13.21
N GLY A 32 15.16 -7.94 12.65
CA GLY A 32 14.06 -8.62 13.33
C GLY A 32 14.20 -10.15 13.45
N ARG A 33 15.34 -10.75 13.09
CA ARG A 33 15.52 -12.21 13.04
C ARG A 33 15.28 -12.94 14.36
N ASN A 34 15.35 -12.25 15.49
CA ASN A 34 15.05 -12.80 16.81
C ASN A 34 13.56 -12.71 17.18
N LEU A 35 12.75 -12.01 16.38
CA LEU A 35 11.31 -11.97 16.55
C LEU A 35 10.69 -13.25 15.97
N THR A 36 9.54 -13.64 16.49
CA THR A 36 8.78 -14.75 15.87
C THR A 36 8.27 -14.33 14.51
N ASP A 37 8.25 -15.24 13.53
CA ASP A 37 7.86 -14.96 12.14
C ASP A 37 6.53 -14.20 12.03
N GLY A 38 5.55 -14.55 12.87
CA GLY A 38 4.29 -13.87 12.91
C GLY A 38 4.37 -12.42 13.42
N VAL A 39 5.19 -12.13 14.42
CA VAL A 39 5.41 -10.75 14.91
C VAL A 39 6.10 -9.92 13.84
N LYS A 40 7.12 -10.50 13.22
CA LYS A 40 7.91 -9.87 12.17
C LYS A 40 7.06 -9.50 10.96
N GLY A 41 6.28 -10.46 10.42
CA GLY A 41 5.38 -10.21 9.29
C GLY A 41 4.33 -9.13 9.58
N ALA A 42 3.73 -9.19 10.77
CA ALA A 42 2.67 -8.29 11.18
C ALA A 42 3.11 -6.85 11.52
N THR A 43 4.38 -6.64 11.84
CA THR A 43 4.88 -5.32 12.24
C THR A 43 5.91 -4.79 11.27
N ILE A 44 7.04 -5.46 11.12
CA ILE A 44 8.19 -4.94 10.37
C ILE A 44 7.89 -4.95 8.86
N ASN A 45 7.35 -6.04 8.34
CA ASN A 45 7.08 -6.15 6.91
C ASN A 45 5.93 -5.24 6.49
N ALA A 46 4.85 -5.17 7.28
CA ALA A 46 3.74 -4.25 7.01
C ALA A 46 4.19 -2.77 7.04
N ILE A 47 5.01 -2.37 8.02
CA ILE A 47 5.59 -1.02 8.06
C ILE A 47 6.46 -0.77 6.82
N GLY A 48 7.31 -1.73 6.45
CA GLY A 48 8.25 -1.57 5.34
C GLY A 48 7.59 -1.39 3.98
N SER A 49 6.55 -2.17 3.70
CA SER A 49 5.82 -2.08 2.44
C SER A 49 4.94 -0.83 2.32
N SER A 50 4.44 -0.31 3.46
CA SER A 50 3.59 0.89 3.53
C SER A 50 4.34 2.19 3.92
N MET A 51 5.67 2.17 4.00
CA MET A 51 6.46 3.40 4.18
C MET A 51 6.24 4.44 3.07
N PRO A 52 6.05 4.05 1.79
CA PRO A 52 5.76 5.00 0.73
C PRO A 52 4.50 5.83 0.99
N GLU A 53 3.41 5.23 1.47
CA GLU A 53 2.16 5.90 1.81
C GLU A 53 2.36 6.94 2.92
N LEU A 54 3.12 6.56 3.95
CA LEU A 54 3.48 7.45 5.05
C LEU A 54 4.27 8.66 4.56
N PHE A 55 5.33 8.44 3.78
CA PHE A 55 6.15 9.53 3.26
C PHE A 55 5.38 10.40 2.28
N THR A 56 4.61 9.80 1.37
CA THR A 56 3.82 10.54 0.40
C THR A 56 2.79 11.44 1.09
N THR A 57 2.09 10.93 2.11
CA THR A 57 1.14 11.71 2.92
C THR A 57 1.84 12.85 3.65
N LEU A 58 2.98 12.58 4.29
CA LEU A 58 3.75 13.59 4.99
C LEU A 58 4.25 14.69 4.03
N ILE A 59 4.77 14.30 2.87
CA ILE A 59 5.30 15.23 1.88
C ILE A 59 4.18 16.09 1.28
N PHE A 60 3.03 15.52 0.93
CA PHE A 60 1.87 16.30 0.49
C PHE A 60 1.51 17.38 1.52
N LEU A 61 1.39 17.01 2.80
CA LEU A 61 1.10 17.95 3.87
C LEU A 61 2.16 19.03 4.03
N VAL A 62 3.44 18.69 3.93
CA VAL A 62 4.54 19.64 4.11
C VAL A 62 4.69 20.55 2.89
N VAL A 63 4.54 20.04 1.67
CA VAL A 63 4.76 20.80 0.42
C VAL A 63 3.60 21.74 0.14
N LEU A 64 2.36 21.24 0.22
CA LEU A 64 1.16 22.04 -0.05
C LEU A 64 0.72 22.87 1.16
N ASN A 65 1.03 22.37 2.37
CA ASN A 65 0.85 23.07 3.66
C ASN A 65 -0.57 23.57 3.95
N ASP A 66 -1.58 22.84 3.48
CA ASP A 66 -2.99 23.21 3.60
C ASP A 66 -3.95 22.02 3.48
N ALA A 67 -5.24 22.32 3.25
CA ALA A 67 -6.27 21.31 3.03
C ALA A 67 -6.03 20.44 1.79
N ASP A 68 -5.42 20.99 0.73
CA ASP A 68 -5.11 20.23 -0.48
C ASP A 68 -3.99 19.20 -0.23
N GLY A 69 -3.00 19.55 0.62
CA GLY A 69 -1.99 18.61 1.09
C GLY A 69 -2.59 17.45 1.87
N PHE A 70 -3.58 17.73 2.70
CA PHE A 70 -4.31 16.68 3.42
C PHE A 70 -5.17 15.83 2.47
N ALA A 71 -5.84 16.46 1.49
CA ALA A 71 -6.59 15.76 0.45
C ALA A 71 -5.70 14.83 -0.40
N GLY A 72 -4.48 15.28 -0.73
CA GLY A 72 -3.46 14.46 -1.38
C GLY A 72 -3.05 13.25 -0.54
N GLY A 73 -2.86 13.44 0.76
CA GLY A 73 -2.54 12.38 1.71
C GLY A 73 -3.66 11.34 1.84
N ILE A 74 -4.90 11.79 2.07
CA ILE A 74 -6.08 10.90 2.12
C ILE A 74 -6.27 10.19 0.78
N GLY A 75 -6.13 10.91 -0.33
CA GLY A 75 -6.25 10.33 -1.66
C GLY A 75 -5.29 9.17 -1.86
N THR A 76 -4.02 9.36 -1.48
CA THR A 76 -3.00 8.32 -1.56
C THR A 76 -3.34 7.12 -0.68
N THR A 77 -3.63 7.32 0.61
CA THR A 77 -3.87 6.22 1.56
C THR A 77 -5.18 5.47 1.28
N ALA A 78 -6.27 6.18 0.98
CA ALA A 78 -7.54 5.55 0.64
C ALA A 78 -7.49 4.87 -0.75
N GLY A 79 -6.84 5.50 -1.73
CA GLY A 79 -6.61 4.91 -3.04
C GLY A 79 -5.76 3.64 -2.96
N SER A 80 -4.69 3.65 -2.12
CA SER A 80 -3.87 2.46 -1.82
C SER A 80 -4.71 1.36 -1.17
N ALA A 81 -5.55 1.68 -0.19
CA ALA A 81 -6.41 0.71 0.46
C ALA A 81 -7.40 0.04 -0.53
N ILE A 82 -7.95 0.80 -1.47
CA ILE A 82 -8.80 0.28 -2.53
C ILE A 82 -8.00 -0.60 -3.50
N PHE A 83 -6.83 -0.13 -3.93
CA PHE A 83 -5.93 -0.88 -4.81
C PHE A 83 -5.50 -2.21 -4.15
N ASN A 84 -5.01 -2.16 -2.94
CA ASN A 84 -4.56 -3.32 -2.17
C ASN A 84 -5.70 -4.30 -1.86
N GLY A 85 -6.90 -3.79 -1.57
CA GLY A 85 -8.09 -4.62 -1.30
C GLY A 85 -8.66 -5.33 -2.53
N MET A 86 -8.36 -4.87 -3.75
CA MET A 86 -8.98 -5.39 -4.97
C MET A 86 -7.96 -5.86 -6.00
N ILE A 87 -7.01 -4.99 -6.41
CA ILE A 87 -6.05 -5.30 -7.48
C ILE A 87 -5.06 -6.36 -7.01
N ILE A 88 -4.47 -6.22 -5.82
CA ILE A 88 -3.48 -7.19 -5.34
C ILE A 88 -4.06 -8.59 -5.23
N PRO A 89 -5.20 -8.83 -4.54
CA PRO A 89 -5.78 -10.16 -4.47
C PRO A 89 -6.21 -10.72 -5.83
N ALA A 90 -6.71 -9.87 -6.72
CA ALA A 90 -7.06 -10.28 -8.07
C ALA A 90 -5.82 -10.75 -8.85
N LEU A 91 -4.72 -9.98 -8.79
CA LEU A 91 -3.45 -10.35 -9.44
C LEU A 91 -2.85 -11.62 -8.84
N VAL A 92 -2.85 -11.76 -7.51
CA VAL A 92 -2.43 -12.99 -6.81
C VAL A 92 -3.21 -14.19 -7.34
N GLY A 93 -4.55 -14.09 -7.39
CA GLY A 93 -5.41 -15.15 -7.87
C GLY A 93 -5.16 -15.49 -9.35
N ILE A 94 -5.08 -14.49 -10.20
CA ILE A 94 -4.82 -14.67 -11.64
C ILE A 94 -3.44 -15.33 -11.85
N VAL A 95 -2.38 -14.81 -11.24
CA VAL A 95 -1.02 -15.36 -11.40
C VAL A 95 -0.94 -16.80 -10.91
N VAL A 96 -1.49 -17.13 -9.75
CA VAL A 96 -1.46 -18.50 -9.21
C VAL A 96 -2.20 -19.48 -10.12
N ILE A 97 -3.38 -19.09 -10.62
CA ILE A 97 -4.22 -19.97 -11.45
C ILE A 97 -3.66 -20.10 -12.87
N THR A 98 -3.25 -19.00 -13.51
CA THR A 98 -2.74 -19.00 -14.88
C THR A 98 -1.36 -19.64 -14.98
N SER A 99 -0.50 -19.44 -13.97
CA SER A 99 0.80 -20.11 -13.87
C SER A 99 0.68 -21.58 -13.43
N ARG A 100 -0.54 -22.12 -13.24
CA ARG A 100 -0.82 -23.48 -12.81
C ARG A 100 -0.15 -23.88 -11.50
N ILE A 101 0.15 -22.93 -10.63
CA ILE A 101 0.67 -23.19 -9.27
C ILE A 101 -0.40 -23.90 -8.45
N ALA A 102 -1.65 -23.40 -8.52
CA ALA A 102 -2.82 -24.10 -7.95
C ALA A 102 -4.06 -23.84 -8.80
N LYS A 103 -5.00 -24.80 -8.81
CA LYS A 103 -6.30 -24.65 -9.50
C LYS A 103 -7.23 -23.67 -8.80
N ASN A 104 -7.13 -23.59 -7.48
CA ASN A 104 -7.91 -22.69 -6.63
C ASN A 104 -7.09 -22.38 -5.39
N ILE A 105 -7.26 -21.16 -4.88
CA ILE A 105 -6.69 -20.72 -3.63
C ILE A 105 -7.70 -20.97 -2.52
N THR A 106 -7.27 -21.51 -1.39
CA THR A 106 -8.09 -21.63 -0.18
C THR A 106 -7.62 -20.59 0.82
N LEU A 107 -8.52 -19.69 1.22
CA LEU A 107 -8.24 -18.66 2.19
C LEU A 107 -8.83 -19.01 3.56
N SER A 108 -8.09 -18.71 4.61
CA SER A 108 -8.53 -18.89 5.99
C SER A 108 -9.61 -17.87 6.34
N ARG A 109 -10.80 -18.36 6.70
CA ARG A 109 -11.88 -17.48 7.16
C ARG A 109 -11.51 -16.69 8.41
N LYS A 110 -10.65 -17.22 9.27
CA LYS A 110 -10.17 -16.52 10.48
C LYS A 110 -9.37 -15.29 10.11
N VAL A 111 -8.47 -15.40 9.11
CA VAL A 111 -7.67 -14.29 8.61
C VAL A 111 -8.57 -13.23 7.99
N ILE A 112 -9.46 -13.63 7.06
CA ILE A 112 -10.38 -12.70 6.39
C ILE A 112 -11.27 -11.96 7.40
N LEU A 113 -11.82 -12.66 8.40
CA LEU A 113 -12.67 -12.03 9.42
C LEU A 113 -11.87 -11.07 10.30
N ARG A 114 -10.68 -11.48 10.76
CA ARG A 114 -9.84 -10.64 11.60
C ARG A 114 -9.46 -9.36 10.89
N ASP A 115 -8.81 -9.47 9.73
CA ASP A 115 -8.23 -8.34 9.04
C ASP A 115 -9.31 -7.50 8.33
N GLY A 116 -10.28 -8.13 7.69
CA GLY A 116 -11.38 -7.44 7.01
C GLY A 116 -12.30 -6.68 7.96
N LEU A 117 -12.68 -7.26 9.12
CA LEU A 117 -13.51 -6.55 10.10
C LEU A 117 -12.72 -5.43 10.79
N SER A 118 -11.41 -5.63 11.05
CA SER A 118 -10.55 -4.58 11.61
C SER A 118 -10.41 -3.40 10.64
N LEU A 119 -10.28 -3.68 9.34
CA LEU A 119 -10.22 -2.66 8.30
C LEU A 119 -11.54 -1.88 8.22
N ILE A 120 -12.68 -2.56 8.13
CA ILE A 120 -13.99 -1.91 8.09
C ILE A 120 -14.21 -1.04 9.35
N ALA A 121 -13.82 -1.54 10.53
CA ALA A 121 -13.92 -0.76 11.75
C ALA A 121 -13.03 0.49 11.74
N ALA A 122 -11.79 0.39 11.23
CA ALA A 122 -10.88 1.52 11.06
C ALA A 122 -11.46 2.57 10.10
N GLU A 123 -12.00 2.14 8.96
CA GLU A 123 -12.63 3.02 7.97
C GLU A 123 -13.87 3.72 8.51
N ILE A 124 -14.70 3.03 9.30
CA ILE A 124 -15.86 3.64 9.97
C ILE A 124 -15.41 4.74 10.94
N VAL A 125 -14.36 4.48 11.74
CA VAL A 125 -13.82 5.51 12.62
C VAL A 125 -13.25 6.68 11.81
N LEU A 126 -12.56 6.42 10.72
CA LEU A 126 -12.09 7.47 9.81
C LEU A 126 -13.24 8.36 9.32
N ILE A 127 -14.40 7.77 8.92
CA ILE A 127 -15.58 8.54 8.52
C ILE A 127 -16.01 9.49 9.63
N PHE A 128 -16.08 9.03 10.89
CA PHE A 128 -16.48 9.87 12.00
C PHE A 128 -15.48 10.99 12.28
N LEU A 129 -14.18 10.71 12.24
CA LEU A 129 -13.14 11.69 12.48
C LEU A 129 -13.10 12.77 11.40
N LEU A 130 -13.24 12.38 10.14
CA LEU A 130 -13.23 13.30 9.00
C LEU A 130 -14.56 14.05 8.78
N ASN A 131 -15.57 13.81 9.61
CA ASN A 131 -16.78 14.62 9.62
C ASN A 131 -16.60 15.95 10.37
N SER A 132 -15.44 16.17 10.97
CA SER A 132 -15.07 17.43 11.62
C SER A 132 -14.59 18.44 10.56
N ASN A 133 -15.00 19.70 10.71
CA ASN A 133 -14.52 20.79 9.86
C ASN A 133 -13.05 21.15 10.13
N GLU A 134 -12.53 20.76 11.29
CA GLU A 134 -11.15 21.01 11.70
C GLU A 134 -10.51 19.70 12.15
N LEU A 135 -9.36 19.40 11.55
CA LEU A 135 -8.56 18.23 11.87
C LEU A 135 -7.35 18.65 12.72
N SER A 136 -7.29 18.17 13.93
CA SER A 136 -6.26 18.50 14.90
C SER A 136 -5.44 17.28 15.31
N ALA A 137 -4.36 17.48 16.06
CA ALA A 137 -3.44 16.43 16.48
C ALA A 137 -4.13 15.24 17.16
N TRP A 138 -5.23 15.45 17.91
CA TRP A 138 -5.93 14.35 18.57
C TRP A 138 -6.57 13.36 17.59
N HIS A 139 -7.00 13.81 16.39
CA HIS A 139 -7.51 12.93 15.34
C HIS A 139 -6.42 11.96 14.89
N GLY A 140 -5.19 12.46 14.70
CA GLY A 140 -4.02 11.63 14.41
C GLY A 140 -3.71 10.62 15.51
N VAL A 141 -3.80 11.04 16.79
CA VAL A 141 -3.60 10.14 17.95
C VAL A 141 -4.64 9.02 17.97
N VAL A 142 -5.92 9.33 17.70
CA VAL A 142 -6.98 8.31 17.66
C VAL A 142 -6.68 7.28 16.56
N LEU A 143 -6.35 7.72 15.34
CA LEU A 143 -6.00 6.82 14.24
C LEU A 143 -4.80 5.92 14.59
N MET A 144 -3.70 6.49 15.10
CA MET A 144 -2.54 5.71 15.53
C MET A 144 -2.89 4.71 16.65
N THR A 145 -3.80 5.08 17.56
CA THR A 145 -4.25 4.18 18.64
C THR A 145 -5.02 2.99 18.08
N ILE A 146 -5.84 3.18 17.05
CA ILE A 146 -6.56 2.08 16.37
C ILE A 146 -5.57 1.09 15.75
N TYR A 147 -4.53 1.60 15.08
CA TYR A 147 -3.47 0.75 14.55
C TYR A 147 -2.76 -0.03 15.66
N GLY A 148 -2.41 0.64 16.76
CA GLY A 148 -1.80 0.00 17.94
C GLY A 148 -2.67 -1.13 18.51
N LEU A 149 -3.99 -0.91 18.62
CA LEU A 149 -4.94 -1.94 19.06
C LEU A 149 -5.01 -3.11 18.08
N TYR A 150 -5.02 -2.84 16.77
CA TYR A 150 -4.97 -3.89 15.75
C TYR A 150 -3.72 -4.74 15.87
N VAL A 151 -2.54 -4.13 16.03
CA VAL A 151 -1.28 -4.86 16.24
C VAL A 151 -1.33 -5.74 17.48
N VAL A 152 -1.87 -5.23 18.61
CA VAL A 152 -2.06 -6.02 19.84
C VAL A 152 -3.00 -7.22 19.60
N LEU A 153 -4.11 -7.02 18.90
CA LEU A 153 -5.04 -8.10 18.54
C LEU A 153 -4.36 -9.15 17.65
N LEU A 154 -3.56 -8.72 16.69
CA LEU A 154 -2.83 -9.57 15.79
C LEU A 154 -1.83 -10.45 16.56
N LEU A 155 -0.99 -9.84 17.40
CA LEU A 155 0.01 -10.53 18.22
C LEU A 155 -0.64 -11.52 19.21
N SER A 156 -1.76 -11.14 19.83
CA SER A 156 -2.50 -12.01 20.75
C SER A 156 -3.14 -13.22 20.03
N SER A 157 -3.59 -13.02 18.78
CA SER A 157 -4.14 -14.09 17.94
C SER A 157 -3.08 -15.13 17.56
N MET A 158 -1.85 -14.67 17.29
CA MET A 158 -0.73 -15.55 16.91
C MET A 158 -0.20 -16.35 18.10
N SER A 159 -0.15 -15.77 19.29
CA SER A 159 0.29 -16.47 20.52
C SER A 159 -0.60 -17.67 20.86
N LYS A 160 -1.90 -17.58 20.60
CA LYS A 160 -2.85 -18.68 20.83
C LYS A 160 -2.70 -19.85 19.84
N ASN A 161 -2.23 -19.58 18.62
CA ASN A 161 -2.09 -20.63 17.60
C ASN A 161 -0.82 -21.48 17.82
N LYS A 162 0.27 -20.94 18.42
CA LYS A 162 1.46 -21.74 18.75
C LYS A 162 1.19 -22.94 19.65
N THR A 163 0.17 -22.88 20.49
CA THR A 163 -0.22 -24.00 21.37
C THR A 163 -0.99 -25.10 20.62
N SER A 164 -1.54 -24.79 19.43
CA SER A 164 -2.34 -25.73 18.61
C SER A 164 -1.53 -26.39 17.49
N GLU A 165 -0.45 -25.74 16.99
CA GLU A 165 0.35 -26.24 15.87
C GLU A 165 1.46 -27.23 16.28
N LEU A 166 1.80 -27.32 17.55
CA LEU A 166 2.69 -28.36 18.08
C LEU A 166 2.11 -29.79 17.97
N ALA A 167 0.88 -29.93 17.48
CA ALA A 167 0.20 -31.23 17.31
C ALA A 167 0.13 -31.73 15.86
N THR A 168 0.62 -30.98 14.86
CA THR A 168 0.54 -31.42 13.45
C THR A 168 1.81 -30.98 12.69
N GLU A 169 2.95 -31.57 13.02
CA GLU A 169 4.10 -31.58 12.11
C GLU A 169 3.77 -32.49 10.92
N VAL A 170 3.31 -31.91 9.82
CA VAL A 170 3.34 -32.56 8.53
C VAL A 170 4.68 -32.26 7.89
N SER A 171 5.51 -33.29 7.85
CA SER A 171 6.78 -33.36 7.12
C SER A 171 6.60 -32.91 5.68
N TYR A 172 7.12 -31.74 5.35
CA TYR A 172 7.33 -31.34 3.95
C TYR A 172 8.66 -31.91 3.49
N THR A 173 8.60 -32.89 2.63
CA THR A 173 9.75 -33.45 1.91
C THR A 173 10.33 -32.39 1.00
N GLU A 174 11.56 -31.98 1.29
CA GLU A 174 12.47 -31.28 0.38
C GLU A 174 12.84 -32.17 -0.79
N THR A 175 12.07 -32.15 -1.86
CA THR A 175 12.53 -32.67 -3.16
C THR A 175 11.65 -32.11 -4.26
N ALA A 176 12.12 -31.11 -4.97
CA ALA A 176 11.79 -30.74 -6.37
C ALA A 176 12.04 -29.24 -6.72
N ASP A 177 12.85 -28.51 -5.98
CA ASP A 177 12.90 -27.05 -6.15
C ASP A 177 14.09 -26.50 -6.95
N THR A 178 14.99 -27.35 -7.47
CA THR A 178 16.25 -26.83 -8.02
C THR A 178 16.24 -26.56 -9.53
N GLU A 179 15.43 -27.22 -10.32
CA GLU A 179 15.47 -27.03 -11.80
C GLU A 179 14.39 -26.09 -12.36
N VAL A 180 13.26 -25.91 -11.68
CA VAL A 180 12.18 -25.00 -12.13
C VAL A 180 12.48 -23.54 -11.75
N SER A 181 13.36 -23.31 -10.77
CA SER A 181 13.68 -21.97 -10.25
C SER A 181 14.60 -21.15 -11.16
N GLU A 182 15.53 -21.78 -11.90
CA GLU A 182 16.50 -21.02 -12.70
C GLU A 182 15.94 -20.51 -14.03
N GLN A 183 15.10 -21.27 -14.70
CA GLN A 183 14.53 -20.87 -15.99
C GLN A 183 13.41 -19.81 -15.83
N ARG A 184 12.72 -19.80 -14.68
CA ARG A 184 11.70 -18.76 -14.35
C ARG A 184 12.29 -17.47 -13.78
N LYS A 185 13.45 -17.53 -13.11
CA LYS A 185 14.20 -16.32 -12.70
C LYS A 185 14.59 -15.44 -13.88
N SER A 186 14.85 -16.05 -15.04
CA SER A 186 15.24 -15.33 -16.27
C SER A 186 14.11 -14.46 -16.83
N ILE A 187 12.86 -14.92 -16.84
CA ILE A 187 11.74 -14.19 -17.45
C ILE A 187 11.32 -13.00 -16.58
N PHE A 188 11.32 -13.15 -15.25
CA PHE A 188 10.99 -12.04 -14.34
C PHE A 188 12.14 -11.02 -14.16
N LYS A 189 13.39 -11.47 -14.32
CA LYS A 189 14.57 -10.60 -14.33
C LYS A 189 14.60 -9.68 -15.56
N ASN A 190 14.05 -10.13 -16.68
CA ASN A 190 14.01 -9.37 -17.93
C ASN A 190 12.81 -8.43 -18.05
N VAL A 191 11.74 -8.62 -17.28
CA VAL A 191 10.55 -7.74 -17.28
C VAL A 191 10.75 -6.49 -16.41
N PHE A 192 11.66 -6.52 -15.44
CA PHE A 192 12.02 -5.34 -14.67
C PHE A 192 13.24 -4.64 -15.30
N LEU A 193 12.99 -3.69 -16.18
CA LEU A 193 13.95 -2.83 -16.90
C LEU A 193 14.97 -2.11 -16.00
N PHE A 194 14.85 -2.18 -14.66
CA PHE A 194 15.65 -1.49 -13.66
C PHE A 194 16.32 -2.43 -12.64
N ALA A 195 16.65 -3.65 -13.05
CA ALA A 195 17.40 -4.59 -12.19
C ALA A 195 18.78 -4.07 -11.75
N TRP A 196 19.25 -2.94 -12.33
CA TRP A 196 20.50 -2.28 -11.98
C TRP A 196 20.38 -1.39 -10.72
N ILE A 197 19.16 -1.01 -10.29
CA ILE A 197 18.96 -0.33 -9.00
C ILE A 197 18.84 -1.42 -7.93
N ASP A 198 19.97 -1.84 -7.40
CA ASP A 198 20.08 -2.87 -6.37
C ASP A 198 20.88 -2.31 -5.20
N LEU A 199 20.18 -1.71 -4.24
CA LEU A 199 20.78 -1.14 -3.03
C LEU A 199 21.49 -2.20 -2.19
N GLU A 200 20.96 -3.43 -2.16
CA GLU A 200 21.56 -4.53 -1.44
C GLU A 200 22.94 -4.86 -2.04
N ALA A 201 23.01 -5.01 -3.36
CA ALA A 201 24.27 -5.24 -4.05
C ALA A 201 25.25 -4.07 -3.89
N TRP A 202 24.76 -2.81 -3.87
CA TRP A 202 25.63 -1.64 -3.72
C TRP A 202 26.19 -1.47 -2.31
N ILE A 203 25.40 -1.77 -1.27
CA ILE A 203 25.77 -1.54 0.14
C ILE A 203 26.44 -2.78 0.73
N ILE A 204 25.94 -3.96 0.44
CA ILE A 204 26.39 -5.22 1.01
C ILE A 204 27.38 -5.91 0.05
N GLY A 205 27.09 -5.90 -1.26
CA GLY A 205 27.83 -6.65 -2.27
C GLY A 205 27.86 -8.14 -1.95
N ASP A 206 29.03 -8.78 -2.12
CA ASP A 206 29.23 -10.21 -1.81
C ASP A 206 29.46 -10.49 -0.30
N LYS A 207 29.34 -9.47 0.57
CA LYS A 207 29.57 -9.63 2.01
C LYS A 207 28.35 -10.26 2.68
N LYS A 208 28.61 -10.99 3.78
CA LYS A 208 27.48 -11.47 4.61
C LYS A 208 26.78 -10.32 5.32
N LEU A 209 25.48 -10.46 5.46
CA LEU A 209 24.67 -9.51 6.23
C LEU A 209 25.14 -9.52 7.71
N THR A 210 25.45 -8.34 8.21
CA THR A 210 25.86 -8.09 9.59
C THR A 210 24.96 -7.04 10.22
N GLN A 211 24.94 -6.92 11.54
CA GLN A 211 24.13 -5.92 12.21
C GLN A 211 24.42 -4.49 11.71
N ALA A 212 25.68 -4.17 11.47
CA ALA A 212 26.08 -2.83 11.03
C ALA A 212 25.59 -2.52 9.60
N ASN A 213 25.84 -3.41 8.63
CA ASN A 213 25.43 -3.17 7.25
C ASN A 213 23.91 -3.30 7.06
N ALA A 214 23.21 -4.08 7.89
CA ALA A 214 21.75 -4.11 7.90
C ALA A 214 21.16 -2.77 8.35
N TRP A 215 21.71 -2.11 9.36
CA TRP A 215 21.28 -0.76 9.75
C TRP A 215 21.60 0.28 8.67
N VAL A 216 22.76 0.19 8.02
CA VAL A 216 23.09 1.08 6.89
C VAL A 216 22.09 0.88 5.76
N LEU A 217 21.77 -0.38 5.42
CA LEU A 217 20.80 -0.70 4.37
C LEU A 217 19.40 -0.18 4.72
N LEU A 218 18.96 -0.35 5.97
CA LEU A 218 17.68 0.15 6.46
C LEU A 218 17.56 1.67 6.31
N ILE A 219 18.56 2.40 6.81
CA ILE A 219 18.56 3.87 6.78
C ILE A 219 18.63 4.36 5.32
N SER A 220 19.49 3.78 4.50
CA SER A 220 19.66 4.18 3.10
C SER A 220 18.39 3.91 2.28
N SER A 221 17.74 2.76 2.49
CA SER A 221 16.49 2.43 1.80
C SER A 221 15.35 3.35 2.24
N THR A 222 15.26 3.67 3.53
CA THR A 222 14.28 4.63 4.06
C THR A 222 14.45 6.02 3.45
N LEU A 223 15.69 6.53 3.41
CA LEU A 223 15.98 7.84 2.81
C LEU A 223 15.69 7.86 1.31
N LEU A 224 16.02 6.78 0.60
CA LEU A 224 15.75 6.68 -0.83
C LEU A 224 14.26 6.59 -1.12
N THR A 225 13.50 5.85 -0.30
CA THR A 225 12.03 5.83 -0.38
C THR A 225 11.46 7.22 -0.18
N GLY A 226 11.90 7.96 0.85
CA GLY A 226 11.44 9.33 1.09
C GLY A 226 11.74 10.27 -0.07
N LEU A 227 12.95 10.18 -0.65
CA LEU A 227 13.34 10.98 -1.82
C LEU A 227 12.48 10.64 -3.05
N ALA A 228 12.24 9.36 -3.31
CA ALA A 228 11.41 8.93 -4.43
C ALA A 228 9.94 9.33 -4.24
N CYS A 229 9.41 9.29 -3.01
CA CYS A 229 8.08 9.80 -2.69
C CYS A 229 7.98 11.32 -2.89
N HIS A 230 9.05 12.08 -2.60
CA HIS A 230 9.08 13.51 -2.90
C HIS A 230 8.92 13.77 -4.41
N TRP A 231 9.67 13.08 -5.26
CA TRP A 231 9.53 13.20 -6.71
C TRP A 231 8.16 12.71 -7.22
N LEU A 232 7.58 11.70 -6.58
CA LEU A 232 6.23 11.25 -6.90
C LEU A 232 5.18 12.33 -6.61
N VAL A 233 5.25 12.97 -5.42
CA VAL A 233 4.36 14.07 -5.03
C VAL A 233 4.53 15.26 -5.97
N GLU A 234 5.77 15.68 -6.24
CA GLU A 234 6.06 16.75 -7.20
C GLU A 234 5.46 16.45 -8.59
N SER A 235 5.57 15.21 -9.05
CA SER A 235 5.00 14.80 -10.34
C SER A 235 3.47 14.89 -10.34
N CYS A 236 2.80 14.59 -9.23
CA CYS A 236 1.36 14.78 -9.09
C CYS A 236 1.00 16.27 -9.10
N ILE A 237 1.78 17.11 -8.42
CA ILE A 237 1.59 18.58 -8.45
C ILE A 237 1.78 19.13 -9.86
N TRP A 238 2.79 18.67 -10.61
CA TRP A 238 2.99 19.04 -12.01
C TRP A 238 1.82 18.65 -12.90
N LEU A 239 1.28 17.45 -12.71
CA LEU A 239 0.08 17.00 -13.43
C LEU A 239 -1.16 17.80 -13.03
N GLY A 240 -1.24 18.23 -11.76
CA GLY A 240 -2.37 19.02 -11.25
C GLY A 240 -2.35 20.48 -11.71
N SER A 241 -1.20 21.00 -12.09
CA SER A 241 -1.04 22.37 -12.55
C SER A 241 -1.38 22.49 -14.05
N ASP A 242 -1.88 23.66 -14.48
CA ASP A 242 -2.01 23.96 -15.92
C ASP A 242 -0.65 24.02 -16.60
N THR A 243 0.33 24.64 -15.92
CA THR A 243 1.72 24.74 -16.35
C THR A 243 2.66 24.59 -15.16
N TYR A 244 3.83 24.00 -15.38
CA TYR A 244 4.87 23.84 -14.38
C TYR A 244 6.27 24.05 -14.99
N GLU A 245 7.26 24.35 -14.15
CA GLU A 245 8.64 24.51 -14.58
C GLU A 245 9.47 23.26 -14.30
N PHE A 246 10.18 22.77 -15.30
CA PHE A 246 11.12 21.67 -15.18
C PHE A 246 12.38 21.95 -16.01
N ALA A 247 13.54 21.92 -15.36
CA ALA A 247 14.85 22.18 -15.99
C ALA A 247 14.93 23.48 -16.79
N GLY A 248 14.22 24.54 -16.35
CA GLY A 248 14.17 25.84 -17.03
C GLY A 248 13.20 25.93 -18.22
N PHE A 249 12.37 24.90 -18.42
CA PHE A 249 11.33 24.88 -19.45
C PHE A 249 9.95 24.93 -18.80
N SER A 250 9.07 25.79 -19.33
CA SER A 250 7.66 25.78 -18.96
C SER A 250 6.94 24.68 -19.71
N LEU A 251 6.32 23.76 -18.99
CA LEU A 251 5.67 22.56 -19.51
C LEU A 251 4.19 22.58 -19.12
N GLN A 252 3.33 21.93 -19.91
CA GLN A 252 1.90 21.80 -19.64
C GLN A 252 1.61 20.58 -18.79
N GLY A 253 0.82 20.73 -17.72
CA GLY A 253 0.19 19.68 -16.96
C GLY A 253 -1.19 19.31 -17.50
N LEU A 254 -2.05 18.77 -16.64
CA LEU A 254 -3.42 18.37 -16.96
C LEU A 254 -4.48 19.30 -16.32
N GLY A 255 -4.09 20.12 -15.34
CA GLY A 255 -5.03 20.95 -14.58
C GLY A 255 -6.03 20.13 -13.74
N LEU A 256 -5.67 18.90 -13.35
CA LEU A 256 -6.55 18.01 -12.59
C LEU A 256 -6.37 18.21 -11.08
N PRO A 257 -7.44 18.07 -10.28
CA PRO A 257 -7.33 18.19 -8.83
C PRO A 257 -6.27 17.22 -8.23
N ILE A 258 -5.48 17.70 -7.27
CA ILE A 258 -4.46 16.91 -6.58
C ILE A 258 -5.06 15.66 -5.95
N TYR A 259 -6.26 15.80 -5.36
CA TYR A 259 -7.03 14.69 -4.83
C TYR A 259 -7.21 13.55 -5.85
N PHE A 260 -7.65 13.86 -7.09
CA PHE A 260 -7.81 12.88 -8.15
C PHE A 260 -6.50 12.17 -8.50
N LEU A 261 -5.42 12.95 -8.65
CA LEU A 261 -4.10 12.42 -9.02
C LEU A 261 -3.51 11.55 -7.92
N SER A 262 -3.73 11.92 -6.67
CA SER A 262 -3.26 11.13 -5.52
C SER A 262 -4.02 9.82 -5.38
N VAL A 263 -5.36 9.84 -5.56
CA VAL A 263 -6.21 8.65 -5.47
C VAL A 263 -5.86 7.61 -6.53
N ILE A 264 -5.51 8.03 -7.75
CA ILE A 264 -5.26 7.12 -8.87
C ILE A 264 -3.77 6.87 -9.08
N ILE A 265 -2.97 7.94 -9.20
CA ILE A 265 -1.56 7.83 -9.63
C ILE A 265 -0.65 7.57 -8.44
N ALA A 266 -0.71 8.41 -7.40
CA ALA A 266 0.17 8.25 -6.26
C ALA A 266 -0.12 6.92 -5.54
N SER A 267 -1.38 6.59 -5.32
CA SER A 267 -1.79 5.34 -4.67
C SER A 267 -1.32 4.09 -5.41
N ALA A 268 -1.51 4.03 -6.73
CA ALA A 268 -1.03 2.90 -7.53
C ALA A 268 0.50 2.78 -7.50
N ALA A 269 1.22 3.91 -7.51
CA ALA A 269 2.67 3.96 -7.45
C ALA A 269 3.22 3.46 -6.11
N THR A 270 2.61 3.87 -5.00
CA THR A 270 3.03 3.47 -3.65
C THR A 270 2.64 2.03 -3.30
N SER A 271 1.55 1.48 -3.89
CA SER A 271 1.10 0.09 -3.69
C SER A 271 1.90 -0.96 -4.48
N LEU A 272 2.89 -0.57 -5.29
CA LEU A 272 3.72 -1.54 -6.02
C LEU A 272 4.53 -2.46 -5.10
N PRO A 273 5.17 -2.00 -4.00
CA PRO A 273 5.85 -2.87 -3.06
C PRO A 273 4.95 -3.96 -2.48
N ASP A 274 3.75 -3.57 -2.00
CA ASP A 274 2.74 -4.51 -1.48
C ASP A 274 2.33 -5.54 -2.52
N THR A 275 2.18 -5.12 -3.78
CA THR A 275 1.85 -6.00 -4.90
C THR A 275 2.94 -7.05 -5.11
N ILE A 276 4.20 -6.63 -5.13
CA ILE A 276 5.34 -7.53 -5.35
C ILE A 276 5.51 -8.49 -4.19
N LEU A 277 5.42 -8.01 -2.95
CA LEU A 277 5.50 -8.85 -1.75
C LEU A 277 4.38 -9.91 -1.76
N SER A 278 3.14 -9.51 -1.96
CA SER A 278 2.00 -10.44 -2.05
C SER A 278 2.14 -11.46 -3.17
N LEU A 279 2.69 -11.07 -4.32
CA LEU A 279 2.97 -12.00 -5.41
C LEU A 279 4.14 -12.95 -5.10
N LYS A 280 5.18 -12.51 -4.37
CA LYS A 280 6.27 -13.37 -3.89
C LYS A 280 5.73 -14.46 -2.95
N ASP A 281 4.89 -14.07 -1.98
CA ASP A 281 4.27 -15.00 -1.03
C ASP A 281 3.32 -15.98 -1.71
N ALA A 282 2.50 -15.49 -2.62
CA ALA A 282 1.60 -16.35 -3.39
C ALA A 282 2.33 -17.41 -4.22
N LYS A 283 3.50 -17.09 -4.79
CA LYS A 283 4.34 -18.03 -5.53
C LYS A 283 4.96 -19.11 -4.64
N LYS A 284 5.20 -18.80 -3.37
CA LYS A 284 5.65 -19.76 -2.35
C LYS A 284 4.52 -20.64 -1.82
N GLY A 285 3.25 -20.39 -2.21
CA GLY A 285 2.07 -21.08 -1.71
C GLY A 285 1.46 -20.47 -0.44
N ASN A 286 2.02 -19.37 0.06
CA ASN A 286 1.57 -18.66 1.27
C ASN A 286 0.41 -17.71 0.96
N TYR A 287 -0.71 -18.26 0.50
CA TYR A 287 -1.86 -17.45 0.02
C TYR A 287 -2.51 -16.61 1.13
N ASN A 288 -2.55 -17.12 2.35
CA ASN A 288 -3.09 -16.38 3.49
C ASN A 288 -2.23 -15.18 3.83
N ASP A 289 -0.91 -15.32 3.77
CA ASP A 289 0.02 -14.24 4.04
C ASP A 289 -0.06 -13.17 2.95
N ALA A 290 -0.12 -13.57 1.67
CA ALA A 290 -0.30 -12.65 0.55
C ALA A 290 -1.56 -11.78 0.67
N ILE A 291 -2.69 -12.34 1.11
CA ILE A 291 -3.95 -11.59 1.29
C ILE A 291 -3.94 -10.80 2.62
N SER A 292 -3.39 -11.39 3.69
CA SER A 292 -3.26 -10.71 4.99
C SER A 292 -2.32 -9.51 4.91
N ASN A 293 -1.26 -9.60 4.10
CA ASN A 293 -0.37 -8.47 3.83
C ASN A 293 -1.16 -7.31 3.21
N ALA A 294 -1.90 -7.56 2.13
CA ALA A 294 -2.70 -6.53 1.47
C ALA A 294 -3.77 -5.89 2.37
N LEU A 295 -4.45 -6.67 3.23
CA LEU A 295 -5.45 -6.14 4.16
C LEU A 295 -4.80 -5.46 5.39
N GLY A 296 -3.67 -5.95 5.84
CA GLY A 296 -2.93 -5.40 6.98
C GLY A 296 -2.28 -4.07 6.66
N SER A 297 -1.68 -3.92 5.45
CA SER A 297 -1.15 -2.64 4.99
C SER A 297 -2.25 -1.59 4.88
N ASN A 298 -3.46 -1.93 4.45
CA ASN A 298 -4.59 -0.99 4.42
C ASN A 298 -4.92 -0.40 5.79
N ILE A 299 -4.85 -1.21 6.86
CA ILE A 299 -5.09 -0.72 8.24
C ILE A 299 -3.95 0.23 8.66
N PHE A 300 -2.71 -0.07 8.28
CA PHE A 300 -1.57 0.82 8.49
C PHE A 300 -1.75 2.13 7.72
N ASP A 301 -2.10 2.06 6.44
CA ASP A 301 -2.26 3.23 5.56
C ASP A 301 -3.31 4.19 6.10
N ILE A 302 -4.49 3.69 6.43
CA ILE A 302 -5.62 4.50 6.91
C ILE A 302 -5.36 5.03 8.32
N CYS A 303 -4.74 4.24 9.21
CA CYS A 303 -4.61 4.60 10.61
C CYS A 303 -3.26 5.26 10.92
N PHE A 304 -2.16 4.70 10.48
CA PHE A 304 -0.83 5.19 10.85
C PHE A 304 -0.23 6.12 9.81
N ALA A 305 -0.28 5.74 8.51
CA ALA A 305 0.29 6.55 7.45
C ALA A 305 -0.47 7.87 7.21
N LEU A 306 -1.75 7.94 7.60
CA LEU A 306 -2.51 9.18 7.65
C LEU A 306 -2.42 9.86 9.03
N GLY A 307 -2.50 9.08 10.11
CA GLY A 307 -2.58 9.59 11.49
C GLY A 307 -1.31 10.27 11.97
N LEU A 308 -0.12 9.69 11.69
CA LEU A 308 1.15 10.26 12.11
C LEU A 308 1.48 11.60 11.40
N PRO A 309 1.36 11.73 10.07
CA PRO A 309 1.54 13.02 9.41
C PRO A 309 0.56 14.08 9.91
N LEU A 310 -0.72 13.75 10.08
CA LEU A 310 -1.72 14.65 10.63
C LEU A 310 -1.36 15.13 12.05
N PHE A 311 -0.90 14.21 12.91
CA PHE A 311 -0.44 14.52 14.26
C PHE A 311 0.75 15.47 14.25
N LEU A 312 1.80 15.14 13.50
CA LEU A 312 3.03 15.94 13.42
C LEU A 312 2.76 17.32 12.84
N TYR A 313 2.01 17.39 11.74
CA TYR A 313 1.66 18.65 11.10
C TYR A 313 0.84 19.55 12.04
N SER A 314 -0.20 18.99 12.68
CA SER A 314 -1.08 19.76 13.54
C SER A 314 -0.41 20.29 14.81
N ILE A 315 0.63 19.61 15.32
CA ILE A 315 1.43 20.13 16.45
C ILE A 315 2.24 21.35 16.04
N VAL A 316 2.78 21.36 14.83
CA VAL A 316 3.69 22.43 14.36
C VAL A 316 2.91 23.60 13.79
N ASN A 317 1.91 23.33 12.95
CA ASN A 317 1.20 24.34 12.15
C ASN A 317 -0.21 24.66 12.67
N GLY A 318 -0.71 23.89 13.63
CA GLY A 318 -2.10 23.99 14.09
C GLY A 318 -3.05 23.08 13.33
N PRO A 319 -4.37 23.12 13.67
CA PRO A 319 -5.38 22.29 13.03
C PRO A 319 -5.54 22.65 11.54
N ILE A 320 -5.87 21.64 10.72
CA ILE A 320 -6.17 21.81 9.31
C ILE A 320 -7.67 22.10 9.17
N THR A 321 -8.01 23.22 8.58
CA THR A 321 -9.41 23.57 8.24
C THR A 321 -9.70 23.11 6.81
N LEU A 322 -10.63 22.18 6.65
CA LEU A 322 -11.04 21.68 5.33
C LEU A 322 -11.92 22.73 4.62
N SER A 323 -11.59 23.06 3.39
CA SER A 323 -12.49 23.81 2.52
C SER A 323 -13.75 22.98 2.21
N THR A 324 -14.85 23.63 1.87
CA THR A 324 -16.11 22.92 1.57
C THR A 324 -15.95 21.91 0.43
N GLU A 325 -15.17 22.26 -0.60
CA GLU A 325 -14.90 21.39 -1.74
C GLU A 325 -14.06 20.17 -1.32
N VAL A 326 -12.95 20.38 -0.62
CA VAL A 326 -12.09 19.27 -0.11
C VAL A 326 -12.89 18.39 0.86
N ALA A 327 -13.69 18.97 1.75
CA ALA A 327 -14.51 18.21 2.68
C ALA A 327 -15.55 17.33 1.95
N GLN A 328 -16.14 17.81 0.86
CA GLN A 328 -17.07 17.03 0.04
C GLN A 328 -16.34 15.85 -0.65
N ASN A 329 -15.26 16.12 -1.39
CA ASN A 329 -14.51 15.11 -2.11
C ASN A 329 -13.98 14.00 -1.15
N VAL A 330 -13.44 14.41 -0.02
CA VAL A 330 -12.99 13.49 1.03
C VAL A 330 -14.17 12.70 1.62
N SER A 331 -15.34 13.33 1.79
CA SER A 331 -16.54 12.65 2.30
C SER A 331 -17.03 11.56 1.36
N GLU A 332 -17.07 11.84 0.06
CA GLU A 332 -17.51 10.88 -0.96
C GLU A 332 -16.54 9.70 -1.06
N LEU A 333 -15.22 9.99 -1.12
CA LEU A 333 -14.19 8.94 -1.18
C LEU A 333 -14.29 7.98 0.01
N ARG A 334 -14.37 8.49 1.25
CA ARG A 334 -14.39 7.64 2.45
C ARG A 334 -15.62 6.74 2.53
N ILE A 335 -16.80 7.24 2.09
CA ILE A 335 -18.02 6.42 2.02
C ILE A 335 -17.85 5.34 0.96
N PHE A 336 -17.31 5.72 -0.20
CA PHE A 336 -17.07 4.77 -1.29
C PHE A 336 -16.02 3.72 -0.92
N LEU A 337 -14.95 4.12 -0.20
CA LEU A 337 -13.94 3.23 0.37
C LEU A 337 -14.60 2.13 1.21
N VAL A 338 -15.42 2.50 2.20
CA VAL A 338 -16.10 1.52 3.08
C VAL A 338 -17.02 0.59 2.29
N LEU A 339 -17.79 1.13 1.32
CA LEU A 339 -18.68 0.31 0.49
C LEU A 339 -17.89 -0.71 -0.35
N LEU A 340 -16.76 -0.29 -0.93
CA LEU A 340 -15.89 -1.17 -1.70
C LEU A 340 -15.19 -2.20 -0.82
N THR A 341 -14.74 -1.81 0.36
CA THR A 341 -14.14 -2.74 1.34
C THR A 341 -15.15 -3.78 1.79
N ILE A 342 -16.39 -3.39 2.08
CA ILE A 342 -17.48 -4.34 2.38
C ILE A 342 -17.72 -5.25 1.19
N GLY A 343 -17.79 -4.72 -0.03
CA GLY A 343 -17.96 -5.51 -1.25
C GLY A 343 -16.84 -6.55 -1.44
N SER A 344 -15.58 -6.13 -1.33
CA SER A 344 -14.42 -7.02 -1.43
C SER A 344 -14.39 -8.05 -0.30
N PHE A 345 -14.72 -7.65 0.93
CA PHE A 345 -14.85 -8.55 2.06
C PHE A 345 -15.87 -9.68 1.79
N PHE A 346 -17.04 -9.37 1.25
CA PHE A 346 -18.03 -10.37 0.88
C PHE A 346 -17.52 -11.30 -0.23
N ILE A 347 -16.79 -10.80 -1.22
CA ILE A 347 -16.17 -11.62 -2.26
C ILE A 347 -15.18 -12.63 -1.65
N PHE A 348 -14.38 -12.21 -0.65
CA PHE A 348 -13.49 -13.13 0.06
C PHE A 348 -14.24 -14.13 0.92
N TYR A 349 -15.23 -13.67 1.67
CA TYR A 349 -15.90 -14.46 2.70
C TYR A 349 -16.83 -15.53 2.13
N PHE A 350 -17.59 -15.21 1.08
CA PHE A 350 -18.53 -16.16 0.48
C PHE A 350 -17.81 -17.18 -0.40
N GLY A 351 -18.05 -18.47 -0.09
CA GLY A 351 -17.46 -19.61 -0.80
C GLY A 351 -16.06 -19.98 -0.31
N ARG A 352 -15.75 -21.27 -0.41
CA ARG A 352 -14.50 -21.84 0.13
C ARG A 352 -13.28 -21.62 -0.76
N LYS A 353 -13.48 -21.36 -2.06
CA LYS A 353 -12.41 -21.29 -3.06
C LYS A 353 -12.34 -19.89 -3.62
N PHE A 354 -11.13 -19.35 -3.67
CA PHE A 354 -10.84 -18.10 -4.35
C PHE A 354 -10.34 -18.45 -5.76
N GLY A 355 -11.20 -18.28 -6.75
CA GLY A 355 -10.96 -18.62 -8.15
C GLY A 355 -11.07 -17.40 -9.08
N LEU A 356 -10.90 -17.62 -10.38
CA LEU A 356 -10.90 -16.56 -11.42
C LEU A 356 -12.15 -15.66 -11.38
N ILE A 357 -13.32 -16.20 -11.10
CA ILE A 357 -14.57 -15.41 -11.02
C ILE A 357 -14.44 -14.32 -9.94
N LYS A 358 -13.91 -14.67 -8.77
CA LYS A 358 -13.68 -13.71 -7.68
C LYS A 358 -12.64 -12.65 -8.05
N CYS A 359 -11.58 -13.05 -8.75
CA CYS A 359 -10.59 -12.10 -9.28
C CYS A 359 -11.24 -11.09 -10.23
N ILE A 360 -12.07 -11.57 -11.15
CA ILE A 360 -12.80 -10.69 -12.10
C ILE A 360 -13.76 -9.76 -11.36
N LEU A 361 -14.48 -10.25 -10.35
CA LEU A 361 -15.38 -9.41 -9.55
C LEU A 361 -14.62 -8.29 -8.81
N LEU A 362 -13.45 -8.58 -8.25
CA LEU A 362 -12.61 -7.56 -7.62
C LEU A 362 -12.10 -6.53 -8.64
N LEU A 363 -11.69 -6.96 -9.83
CA LEU A 363 -11.30 -6.02 -10.90
C LEU A 363 -12.47 -5.16 -11.36
N ILE A 364 -13.69 -5.72 -11.45
CA ILE A 364 -14.90 -4.95 -11.79
C ILE A 364 -15.17 -3.88 -10.71
N LEU A 365 -15.06 -4.23 -9.42
CA LEU A 365 -15.21 -3.25 -8.33
C LEU A 365 -14.18 -2.11 -8.46
N TYR A 366 -12.92 -2.43 -8.78
CA TYR A 366 -11.90 -1.42 -8.99
C TYR A 366 -12.19 -0.54 -10.22
N VAL A 367 -12.67 -1.12 -11.31
CA VAL A 367 -13.08 -0.34 -12.51
C VAL A 367 -14.26 0.59 -12.18
N ILE A 368 -15.25 0.12 -11.41
CA ILE A 368 -16.35 0.97 -10.92
C ILE A 368 -15.81 2.15 -10.12
N PHE A 369 -14.84 1.90 -9.22
CA PHE A 369 -14.19 2.95 -8.47
C PHE A 369 -13.49 3.97 -9.36
N VAL A 370 -12.69 3.53 -10.34
CA VAL A 370 -12.00 4.44 -11.26
C VAL A 370 -13.00 5.26 -12.07
N LEU A 371 -14.08 4.64 -12.55
CA LEU A 371 -15.14 5.35 -13.28
C LEU A 371 -15.87 6.37 -12.41
N PHE A 372 -16.08 6.05 -11.11
CA PHE A 372 -16.67 7.00 -10.17
C PHE A 372 -15.76 8.22 -9.99
N ILE A 373 -14.47 8.02 -9.67
CA ILE A 373 -13.52 9.11 -9.47
C ILE A 373 -13.33 9.96 -10.75
N VAL A 374 -13.27 9.33 -11.93
CA VAL A 374 -13.19 10.03 -13.22
C VAL A 374 -14.47 10.82 -13.48
N GLY A 375 -15.63 10.21 -13.22
CA GLY A 375 -16.94 10.86 -13.41
C GLY A 375 -17.10 12.08 -12.51
N ASP A 376 -16.73 11.97 -11.25
CA ASP A 376 -16.74 13.05 -10.27
C ASP A 376 -15.82 14.21 -10.71
N THR A 377 -14.59 13.90 -11.09
CA THR A 377 -13.60 14.91 -11.54
C THR A 377 -14.03 15.63 -12.83
N LEU A 378 -14.68 14.93 -13.75
CA LEU A 378 -15.13 15.49 -15.03
C LEU A 378 -16.55 16.11 -14.97
N ASN A 379 -17.13 16.23 -13.77
CA ASN A 379 -18.54 16.69 -13.58
C ASN A 379 -19.53 15.92 -14.46
N TRP A 380 -19.31 14.61 -14.63
CA TRP A 380 -20.31 13.77 -15.27
C TRP A 380 -21.47 13.59 -14.30
N THR A 381 -22.43 14.48 -14.35
CA THR A 381 -23.72 14.30 -13.65
C THR A 381 -24.41 13.07 -14.24
N ILE A 382 -24.25 11.92 -13.53
CA ILE A 382 -24.94 10.67 -13.92
C ILE A 382 -26.41 10.70 -13.46
N VAL A 383 -26.79 11.74 -12.71
CA VAL A 383 -28.18 11.91 -12.22
C VAL A 383 -28.59 13.37 -12.34
N ASP A 384 -29.35 13.72 -13.39
CA ASP A 384 -30.36 14.72 -13.33
C ASP A 384 -31.72 14.09 -12.97
#